data_7ab62e152104df569d0f4be10b11656c
#
_entry.id   7ab62e152104df569d0f4be10b11656c
#
_cell.length_a   1.000
_cell.length_b   1.000
_cell.length_c   1.000
_cell.angle_alpha   90.00
_cell.angle_beta   90.00
_cell.angle_gamma   90.00
#
_symmetry.space_group_name_H-M   'P 1'
#
loop_
_entity.id
_entity.type
_entity.pdbx_description
1 polymer ?
#
loop_
_entity_poly.entity_id
_entity_poly.type
_entity_poly.pdbx_seq_one_letter_code
_entity_poly.pdbx_strand_id
1 'polypeptide(L)'
;MAAAVVCLSHATGAGGEAIGRDVAEALGFRYLDEEILLAAADKENLEPETLEAIEQRRTGLGRLQIDVVTGGALDELLRALIRDSIVEAADKGDVVIVAHAAAMALSGDPRVLRVLVTASPETRAERLAEAERIDAADAKRAIDQSDKGRAAYFRNFYGVTRELPTHYDLVVNTDRISAQQAVSLVCEATYAID
;
A
#
# COMPACT_ATOMS: atom_id res chain seq x y z
N MET A 1 13.50 -20.16 -4.97
CA MET A 1 13.74 -19.19 -6.10
C MET A 1 13.56 -17.80 -5.53
N ALA A 2 14.29 -16.78 -6.01
CA ALA A 2 14.03 -15.40 -5.57
C ALA A 2 12.60 -14.99 -5.93
N ALA A 3 11.93 -14.21 -5.07
CA ALA A 3 10.62 -13.66 -5.40
C ALA A 3 10.74 -12.72 -6.61
N ALA A 4 9.78 -12.83 -7.53
CA ALA A 4 9.70 -11.96 -8.70
C ALA A 4 8.80 -10.72 -8.44
N VAL A 5 8.08 -10.72 -7.31
CA VAL A 5 7.14 -9.67 -6.92
C VAL A 5 7.28 -9.38 -5.43
N VAL A 6 7.40 -8.11 -5.08
CA VAL A 6 7.34 -7.66 -3.68
C VAL A 6 6.06 -6.86 -3.49
N CYS A 7 5.13 -7.35 -2.69
CA CYS A 7 3.96 -6.62 -2.25
C CYS A 7 4.22 -5.97 -0.91
N LEU A 8 4.37 -4.66 -0.88
CA LEU A 8 4.62 -3.90 0.32
C LEU A 8 3.35 -3.16 0.73
N SER A 9 2.79 -3.58 1.85
CA SER A 9 1.69 -2.93 2.53
C SER A 9 2.23 -2.09 3.68
N HIS A 10 1.63 -0.95 3.97
CA HIS A 10 2.13 -0.12 5.07
C HIS A 10 1.00 0.59 5.81
N ALA A 11 1.25 0.88 7.09
CA ALA A 11 0.42 1.80 7.85
C ALA A 11 0.83 3.25 7.54
N THR A 12 -0.14 4.16 7.44
CA THR A 12 0.11 5.60 7.22
C THR A 12 1.10 6.15 8.23
N GLY A 13 2.12 6.86 7.77
CA GLY A 13 3.21 7.40 8.61
C GLY A 13 4.32 6.39 8.97
N ALA A 14 4.23 5.13 8.52
CA ALA A 14 5.28 4.13 8.75
C ALA A 14 6.47 4.22 7.76
N GLY A 15 6.38 5.05 6.71
CA GLY A 15 7.45 5.26 5.73
C GLY A 15 7.49 4.21 4.61
N GLY A 16 6.41 3.46 4.41
CA GLY A 16 6.37 2.35 3.47
C GLY A 16 6.58 2.73 2.00
N GLU A 17 6.10 3.89 1.56
CA GLU A 17 6.29 4.36 0.17
C GLU A 17 7.76 4.61 -0.15
N ALA A 18 8.48 5.31 0.73
CA ALA A 18 9.91 5.55 0.56
C ALA A 18 10.71 4.24 0.57
N ILE A 19 10.42 3.36 1.55
CA ILE A 19 11.05 2.05 1.65
C ILE A 19 10.78 1.22 0.40
N GLY A 20 9.54 1.19 -0.12
CA GLY A 20 9.19 0.45 -1.32
C GLY A 20 9.91 0.95 -2.58
N ARG A 21 10.08 2.26 -2.70
CA ARG A 21 10.82 2.88 -3.80
C ARG A 21 12.30 2.53 -3.76
N ASP A 22 12.91 2.62 -2.58
CA ASP A 22 14.32 2.27 -2.37
C ASP A 22 14.56 0.75 -2.57
N VAL A 23 13.61 -0.11 -2.18
CA VAL A 23 13.66 -1.56 -2.46
C VAL A 23 13.62 -1.82 -3.96
N ALA A 24 12.75 -1.14 -4.69
CA ALA A 24 12.66 -1.30 -6.15
C ALA A 24 13.97 -0.89 -6.84
N GLU A 25 14.57 0.22 -6.42
CA GLU A 25 15.87 0.67 -6.91
C GLU A 25 16.97 -0.36 -6.60
N ALA A 26 17.05 -0.85 -5.36
CA ALA A 26 18.06 -1.80 -4.92
C ALA A 26 17.97 -3.16 -5.63
N LEU A 27 16.77 -3.62 -5.97
CA LEU A 27 16.53 -4.87 -6.70
C LEU A 27 16.58 -4.70 -8.22
N GLY A 28 16.55 -3.47 -8.74
CA GLY A 28 16.37 -3.20 -10.17
C GLY A 28 14.97 -3.55 -10.67
N PHE A 29 13.97 -3.54 -9.78
CA PHE A 29 12.58 -3.84 -10.07
C PHE A 29 11.82 -2.57 -10.44
N ARG A 30 10.69 -2.72 -11.15
CA ARG A 30 9.75 -1.63 -11.37
C ARG A 30 9.06 -1.25 -10.06
N TYR A 31 8.80 0.02 -9.85
CA TYR A 31 8.02 0.53 -8.72
C TYR A 31 6.61 0.89 -9.19
N LEU A 32 5.61 0.40 -8.48
CA LEU A 32 4.20 0.75 -8.69
C LEU A 32 3.55 1.05 -7.34
N ASP A 33 2.88 2.18 -7.23
CA ASP A 33 2.01 2.53 -6.12
C ASP A 33 0.55 2.66 -6.58
N GLU A 34 -0.37 2.91 -5.65
CA GLU A 34 -1.80 3.03 -5.96
C GLU A 34 -2.08 4.14 -6.98
N GLU A 35 -1.33 5.24 -6.97
CA GLU A 35 -1.50 6.34 -7.94
C GLU A 35 -1.13 5.87 -9.35
N ILE A 36 -0.02 5.14 -9.48
CA ILE A 36 0.46 4.58 -10.76
C ILE A 36 -0.51 3.50 -11.25
N LEU A 37 -1.00 2.64 -10.34
CA LEU A 37 -1.97 1.59 -10.68
C LEU A 37 -3.29 2.19 -11.17
N LEU A 38 -3.80 3.23 -10.51
CA LEU A 38 -4.98 3.97 -10.95
C LEU A 38 -4.75 4.65 -12.30
N ALA A 39 -3.60 5.32 -12.49
CA ALA A 39 -3.27 5.97 -13.74
C ALA A 39 -3.09 4.98 -14.92
N ALA A 40 -2.69 3.75 -14.65
CA ALA A 40 -2.63 2.69 -15.65
C ALA A 40 -4.03 2.18 -16.03
N ALA A 41 -4.91 2.04 -15.04
CA ALA A 41 -6.31 1.65 -15.24
C ALA A 41 -7.11 2.68 -16.05
N ASP A 42 -6.82 3.98 -15.88
CA ASP A 42 -7.48 5.10 -16.59
C ASP A 42 -7.29 5.06 -18.11
N LYS A 43 -6.21 4.46 -18.59
CA LYS A 43 -5.82 4.59 -20.01
C LYS A 43 -6.63 3.73 -20.97
N GLU A 44 -7.36 2.75 -20.48
CA GLU A 44 -7.91 1.73 -21.39
C GLU A 44 -9.42 1.71 -21.52
N ASN A 45 -10.29 2.16 -20.58
CA ASN A 45 -11.76 1.97 -20.72
C ASN A 45 -12.70 2.73 -19.76
N LEU A 46 -12.32 3.84 -19.17
CA LEU A 46 -13.23 4.57 -18.29
C LEU A 46 -14.01 5.66 -19.01
N GLU A 47 -15.32 5.76 -18.73
CA GLU A 47 -16.14 6.89 -19.15
C GLU A 47 -15.61 8.21 -18.58
N PRO A 48 -15.63 9.33 -19.33
CA PRO A 48 -15.07 10.63 -18.92
C PRO A 48 -15.57 11.11 -17.54
N GLU A 49 -16.84 10.82 -17.20
CA GLU A 49 -17.44 11.17 -15.91
C GLU A 49 -16.82 10.41 -14.73
N THR A 50 -16.43 9.17 -14.97
CA THR A 50 -15.74 8.31 -13.97
C THR A 50 -14.32 8.80 -13.75
N LEU A 51 -13.61 9.16 -14.82
CA LEU A 51 -12.28 9.77 -14.78
C LEU A 51 -12.30 11.07 -13.97
N GLU A 52 -13.26 11.95 -14.22
CA GLU A 52 -13.40 13.22 -13.51
C GLU A 52 -13.66 13.00 -12.00
N ALA A 53 -14.49 11.99 -11.65
CA ALA A 53 -14.73 11.63 -10.25
C ALA A 53 -13.47 11.08 -9.55
N ILE A 54 -12.63 10.32 -10.26
CA ILE A 54 -11.35 9.83 -9.77
C ILE A 54 -10.37 10.98 -9.57
N GLU A 55 -10.24 11.88 -10.56
CA GLU A 55 -9.36 13.04 -10.48
C GLU A 55 -9.76 14.01 -9.37
N GLN A 56 -11.05 14.23 -9.15
CA GLN A 56 -11.54 15.04 -8.03
C GLN A 56 -11.18 14.44 -6.68
N ARG A 57 -11.16 13.11 -6.53
CA ARG A 57 -10.67 12.43 -5.32
C ARG A 57 -9.16 12.55 -5.16
N ARG A 58 -8.38 12.60 -6.25
CA ARG A 58 -6.91 12.74 -6.23
C ARG A 58 -6.44 14.16 -5.87
N THR A 59 -7.18 15.19 -6.26
CA THR A 59 -6.78 16.61 -6.10
C THR A 59 -7.28 17.27 -4.81
N GLY A 60 -8.22 16.66 -4.09
CA GLY A 60 -8.66 17.13 -2.77
C GLY A 60 -7.66 16.77 -1.67
N LEU A 61 -7.94 17.14 -0.42
CA LEU A 61 -7.27 16.67 0.81
C LEU A 61 -7.24 15.11 0.93
N GLY A 62 -7.44 14.44 -0.18
CA GLY A 62 -7.75 13.07 -0.46
C GLY A 62 -6.61 12.08 -0.36
N ARG A 63 -5.34 12.49 -0.20
CA ARG A 63 -4.26 11.50 0.07
C ARG A 63 -4.51 10.73 1.37
N LEU A 64 -5.17 11.39 2.34
CA LEU A 64 -5.60 10.76 3.61
C LEU A 64 -7.01 10.16 3.53
N GLN A 65 -7.77 10.37 2.43
CA GLN A 65 -9.18 9.97 2.29
C GLN A 65 -9.40 8.78 1.36
N ILE A 66 -8.39 8.26 0.66
CA ILE A 66 -8.52 7.00 -0.09
C ILE A 66 -8.87 5.84 0.87
N ASP A 67 -8.49 5.98 2.14
CA ASP A 67 -8.85 5.03 3.21
C ASP A 67 -10.33 5.10 3.65
N VAL A 68 -11.09 6.13 3.26
CA VAL A 68 -12.51 6.25 3.62
C VAL A 68 -13.38 5.66 2.52
N VAL A 69 -13.57 4.37 2.61
CA VAL A 69 -14.49 3.62 1.75
C VAL A 69 -15.93 4.02 2.08
N THR A 70 -16.57 4.72 1.17
CA THR A 70 -17.98 5.11 1.30
C THR A 70 -18.96 4.03 0.84
N GLY A 71 -18.46 2.92 0.28
CA GLY A 71 -19.29 1.75 -0.10
C GLY A 71 -20.15 1.96 -1.35
N GLY A 72 -19.79 2.90 -2.21
CA GLY A 72 -20.51 3.15 -3.47
C GLY A 72 -20.02 2.30 -4.65
N ALA A 73 -20.80 2.24 -5.72
CA ALA A 73 -20.46 1.53 -6.95
C ALA A 73 -19.13 1.98 -7.57
N LEU A 74 -18.78 3.27 -7.42
CA LEU A 74 -17.49 3.81 -7.86
C LEU A 74 -16.32 3.21 -7.07
N ASP A 75 -16.49 2.99 -5.77
CA ASP A 75 -15.47 2.38 -4.93
C ASP A 75 -15.22 0.90 -5.30
N GLU A 76 -16.27 0.18 -5.69
CA GLU A 76 -16.15 -1.20 -6.19
C GLU A 76 -15.43 -1.26 -7.53
N LEU A 77 -15.76 -0.35 -8.45
CA LEU A 77 -15.11 -0.25 -9.75
C LEU A 77 -13.62 0.08 -9.60
N LEU A 78 -13.28 1.12 -8.83
CA LEU A 78 -11.89 1.51 -8.57
C LEU A 78 -11.06 0.36 -8.02
N ARG A 79 -11.63 -0.42 -7.11
CA ARG A 79 -10.96 -1.58 -6.53
C ARG A 79 -10.75 -2.72 -7.49
N ALA A 80 -11.77 -3.00 -8.33
CA ALA A 80 -11.61 -3.99 -9.38
C ALA A 80 -10.45 -3.60 -10.31
N LEU A 81 -10.39 -2.34 -10.73
CA LEU A 81 -9.32 -1.81 -11.57
C LEU A 81 -7.95 -1.89 -10.90
N ILE A 82 -7.84 -1.48 -9.63
CA ILE A 82 -6.57 -1.59 -8.87
C ILE A 82 -6.15 -3.06 -8.75
N ARG A 83 -7.07 -3.95 -8.41
CA ARG A 83 -6.79 -5.38 -8.29
C ARG A 83 -6.31 -5.97 -9.62
N ASP A 84 -6.99 -5.69 -10.71
CA ASP A 84 -6.64 -6.20 -12.04
C ASP A 84 -5.27 -5.65 -12.48
N SER A 85 -4.98 -4.38 -12.19
CA SER A 85 -3.67 -3.77 -12.43
C SER A 85 -2.56 -4.40 -11.57
N ILE A 86 -2.85 -4.77 -10.32
CA ILE A 86 -1.92 -5.49 -9.44
C ILE A 86 -1.59 -6.87 -10.02
N VAL A 87 -2.60 -7.63 -10.45
CA VAL A 87 -2.42 -8.97 -11.07
C VAL A 87 -1.60 -8.86 -12.35
N GLU A 88 -1.96 -7.95 -13.24
CA GLU A 88 -1.22 -7.72 -14.49
C GLU A 88 0.24 -7.32 -14.24
N ALA A 89 0.48 -6.45 -13.24
CA ALA A 89 1.82 -6.06 -12.86
C ALA A 89 2.65 -7.23 -12.33
N ALA A 90 2.04 -8.09 -11.51
CA ALA A 90 2.66 -9.27 -10.93
C ALA A 90 3.00 -10.31 -12.02
N ASP A 91 2.14 -10.50 -13.01
CA ASP A 91 2.39 -11.43 -14.12
C ASP A 91 3.60 -11.03 -14.98
N LYS A 92 3.87 -9.73 -15.08
CA LYS A 92 5.06 -9.21 -15.75
C LYS A 92 6.35 -9.40 -14.95
N GLY A 93 6.26 -9.71 -13.66
CA GLY A 93 7.40 -9.93 -12.75
C GLY A 93 8.27 -8.69 -12.51
N ASP A 94 9.32 -8.84 -11.73
CA ASP A 94 10.33 -7.82 -11.40
C ASP A 94 9.70 -6.48 -10.98
N VAL A 95 8.82 -6.55 -9.96
CA VAL A 95 8.03 -5.39 -9.52
C VAL A 95 7.89 -5.32 -8.00
N VAL A 96 8.00 -4.11 -7.46
CA VAL A 96 7.59 -3.74 -6.11
C VAL A 96 6.26 -2.99 -6.20
N ILE A 97 5.23 -3.56 -5.60
CA ILE A 97 3.87 -2.99 -5.57
C ILE A 97 3.61 -2.47 -4.16
N VAL A 98 3.43 -1.16 -4.03
CA VAL A 98 3.12 -0.50 -2.75
C VAL A 98 1.64 -0.13 -2.74
N ALA A 99 0.84 -0.99 -2.13
CA ALA A 99 -0.60 -0.77 -2.04
C ALA A 99 -1.17 -1.43 -0.77
N HIS A 100 -2.25 -0.85 -0.23
CA HIS A 100 -2.82 -1.24 1.06
C HIS A 100 -3.18 -2.73 1.17
N ALA A 101 -3.59 -3.36 0.09
CA ALA A 101 -4.06 -4.74 0.08
C ALA A 101 -3.46 -5.61 -1.05
N ALA A 102 -2.35 -5.20 -1.65
CA ALA A 102 -1.68 -5.98 -2.70
C ALA A 102 -1.36 -7.41 -2.24
N ALA A 103 -0.92 -7.56 -0.99
CA ALA A 103 -0.66 -8.86 -0.37
C ALA A 103 -1.89 -9.78 -0.33
N MET A 104 -3.10 -9.21 -0.22
CA MET A 104 -4.35 -9.97 -0.24
C MET A 104 -4.80 -10.31 -1.66
N ALA A 105 -4.61 -9.37 -2.59
CA ALA A 105 -4.95 -9.57 -4.01
C ALA A 105 -4.14 -10.71 -4.65
N LEU A 106 -2.89 -10.89 -4.22
CA LEU A 106 -1.95 -11.91 -4.70
C LEU A 106 -1.73 -13.04 -3.68
N SER A 107 -2.68 -13.25 -2.75
CA SER A 107 -2.57 -14.32 -1.76
C SER A 107 -2.54 -15.69 -2.46
N GLY A 108 -1.50 -16.48 -2.15
CA GLY A 108 -1.31 -17.82 -2.75
C GLY A 108 -0.42 -17.86 -3.99
N ASP A 109 0.06 -16.74 -4.51
CA ASP A 109 1.08 -16.72 -5.54
C ASP A 109 2.49 -16.95 -4.90
N PRO A 110 3.17 -18.07 -5.19
CA PRO A 110 4.46 -18.39 -4.59
C PRO A 110 5.61 -17.46 -5.03
N ARG A 111 5.38 -16.65 -6.08
CA ARG A 111 6.37 -15.67 -6.59
C ARG A 111 6.40 -14.38 -5.77
N VAL A 112 5.48 -14.21 -4.81
CA VAL A 112 5.22 -12.96 -4.12
C VAL A 112 5.77 -12.97 -2.71
N LEU A 113 6.67 -12.04 -2.41
CA LEU A 113 7.04 -11.67 -1.03
C LEU A 113 6.02 -10.64 -0.50
N ARG A 114 5.30 -11.01 0.57
CA ARG A 114 4.32 -10.14 1.21
C ARG A 114 4.94 -9.45 2.42
N VAL A 115 5.07 -8.13 2.35
CA VAL A 115 5.70 -7.30 3.39
C VAL A 115 4.70 -6.36 4.02
N LEU A 116 4.71 -6.25 5.35
CA LEU A 116 4.04 -5.18 6.09
C LEU A 116 5.08 -4.26 6.73
N VAL A 117 5.03 -2.98 6.41
CA VAL A 117 5.77 -1.92 7.10
C VAL A 117 4.85 -1.20 8.07
N THR A 118 5.19 -1.21 9.34
CA THR A 118 4.38 -0.61 10.42
C THR A 118 5.25 0.20 11.39
N ALA A 119 4.62 0.96 12.26
CA ALA A 119 5.20 1.63 13.41
C ALA A 119 4.12 1.86 14.47
N SER A 120 4.50 2.24 15.68
CA SER A 120 3.55 2.64 16.72
C SER A 120 2.70 3.83 16.28
N PRO A 121 1.46 3.97 16.74
CA PRO A 121 0.62 5.12 16.40
C PRO A 121 1.28 6.45 16.75
N GLU A 122 2.04 6.50 17.83
CA GLU A 122 2.78 7.67 18.30
C GLU A 122 3.85 8.09 17.28
N THR A 123 4.72 7.16 16.90
CA THR A 123 5.78 7.41 15.90
C THR A 123 5.19 7.84 14.55
N ARG A 124 4.09 7.20 14.13
CA ARG A 124 3.42 7.54 12.88
C ARG A 124 2.80 8.93 12.91
N ALA A 125 2.18 9.30 14.03
CA ALA A 125 1.60 10.64 14.21
C ALA A 125 2.68 11.74 14.24
N GLU A 126 3.80 11.50 14.92
CA GLU A 126 4.94 12.43 14.93
C GLU A 126 5.48 12.68 13.52
N ARG A 127 5.72 11.62 12.75
CA ARG A 127 6.20 11.72 11.36
C ARG A 127 5.20 12.43 10.45
N LEU A 128 3.91 12.15 10.62
CA LEU A 128 2.86 12.81 9.84
C LEU A 128 2.76 14.30 10.17
N ALA A 129 2.84 14.66 11.47
CA ALA A 129 2.83 16.06 11.92
C ALA A 129 3.98 16.85 11.30
N GLU A 130 5.19 16.27 11.25
CA GLU A 130 6.36 16.87 10.65
C GLU A 130 6.23 17.02 9.13
N ALA A 131 5.81 15.94 8.44
CA ALA A 131 5.70 15.92 6.97
C ALA A 131 4.64 16.89 6.45
N GLU A 132 3.46 16.91 7.07
CA GLU A 132 2.31 17.72 6.65
C GLU A 132 2.25 19.11 7.33
N ARG A 133 3.14 19.37 8.29
CA ARG A 133 3.20 20.62 9.08
C ARG A 133 1.89 20.92 9.79
N ILE A 134 1.26 19.90 10.36
CA ILE A 134 0.04 19.97 11.17
C ILE A 134 0.35 19.76 12.65
N ASP A 135 -0.59 20.08 13.53
CA ASP A 135 -0.39 19.83 14.95
C ASP A 135 -0.50 18.34 15.33
N ALA A 136 0.04 17.97 16.48
CA ALA A 136 0.10 16.59 16.96
C ALA A 136 -1.29 15.97 17.17
N ALA A 137 -2.30 16.78 17.56
CA ALA A 137 -3.66 16.30 17.77
C ALA A 137 -4.34 15.98 16.44
N ASP A 138 -4.12 16.81 15.43
CA ASP A 138 -4.62 16.58 14.07
C ASP A 138 -3.95 15.37 13.43
N ALA A 139 -2.64 15.24 13.56
CA ALA A 139 -1.90 14.07 13.08
C ALA A 139 -2.40 12.78 13.74
N LYS A 140 -2.61 12.78 15.04
CA LYS A 140 -3.17 11.61 15.74
C LYS A 140 -4.57 11.25 15.24
N ARG A 141 -5.45 12.23 15.06
CA ARG A 141 -6.79 11.99 14.49
C ARG A 141 -6.71 11.42 13.08
N ALA A 142 -5.82 11.92 12.24
CA ALA A 142 -5.60 11.41 10.90
C ALA A 142 -5.13 9.95 10.90
N ILE A 143 -4.18 9.59 11.77
CA ILE A 143 -3.73 8.20 11.93
C ILE A 143 -4.88 7.29 12.40
N ASP A 144 -5.64 7.70 13.43
CA ASP A 144 -6.79 6.92 13.92
C ASP A 144 -7.86 6.73 12.84
N GLN A 145 -8.09 7.73 11.99
CA GLN A 145 -9.03 7.64 10.88
C GLN A 145 -8.52 6.70 9.78
N SER A 146 -7.26 6.83 9.40
CA SER A 146 -6.62 5.96 8.42
C SER A 146 -6.66 4.50 8.87
N ASP A 147 -6.31 4.19 10.12
CA ASP A 147 -6.36 2.82 10.66
C ASP A 147 -7.79 2.24 10.63
N LYS A 148 -8.81 3.04 10.94
CA LYS A 148 -10.22 2.62 10.82
C LYS A 148 -10.63 2.36 9.38
N GLY A 149 -10.22 3.25 8.46
CA GLY A 149 -10.46 3.11 7.02
C GLY A 149 -9.84 1.82 6.49
N ARG A 150 -8.55 1.59 6.82
CA ARG A 150 -7.83 0.38 6.47
C ARG A 150 -8.54 -0.88 6.98
N ALA A 151 -8.94 -0.91 8.26
CA ALA A 151 -9.65 -2.05 8.84
C ALA A 151 -11.01 -2.30 8.16
N ALA A 152 -11.74 -1.25 7.81
CA ALA A 152 -12.98 -1.34 7.05
C ALA A 152 -12.75 -1.89 5.64
N TYR A 153 -11.71 -1.42 4.94
CA TYR A 153 -11.31 -1.90 3.63
C TYR A 153 -11.03 -3.41 3.64
N PHE A 154 -10.16 -3.88 4.55
CA PHE A 154 -9.84 -5.31 4.66
C PHE A 154 -11.07 -6.18 4.94
N ARG A 155 -11.94 -5.71 5.84
CA ARG A 155 -13.18 -6.45 6.18
C ARG A 155 -14.14 -6.51 5.01
N ASN A 156 -14.38 -5.40 4.33
CA ASN A 156 -15.40 -5.30 3.31
C ASN A 156 -15.01 -6.03 2.01
N PHE A 157 -13.70 -6.08 1.68
CA PHE A 157 -13.24 -6.57 0.38
C PHE A 157 -12.53 -7.91 0.41
N TYR A 158 -11.94 -8.24 1.54
CA TYR A 158 -11.20 -9.49 1.70
C TYR A 158 -11.76 -10.38 2.80
N GLY A 159 -12.85 -9.97 3.47
CA GLY A 159 -13.41 -10.71 4.60
C GLY A 159 -12.47 -10.79 5.82
N VAL A 160 -11.42 -9.98 5.83
CA VAL A 160 -10.40 -9.97 6.89
C VAL A 160 -10.88 -9.06 8.02
N THR A 161 -11.39 -9.65 9.08
CA THR A 161 -11.90 -8.90 10.24
C THR A 161 -10.79 -8.28 11.09
N ARG A 162 -9.59 -8.85 11.03
CA ARG A 162 -8.40 -8.38 11.73
C ARG A 162 -7.16 -8.69 10.91
N GLU A 163 -6.37 -7.66 10.60
CA GLU A 163 -5.08 -7.83 9.97
C GLU A 163 -4.10 -8.49 10.96
N LEU A 164 -3.50 -9.60 10.55
CA LEU A 164 -2.60 -10.41 11.37
C LEU A 164 -1.22 -10.46 10.74
N PRO A 165 -0.14 -10.57 11.53
CA PRO A 165 1.20 -10.79 11.00
C PRO A 165 1.31 -12.00 10.07
N THR A 166 0.50 -13.03 10.27
CA THR A 166 0.46 -14.25 9.44
C THR A 166 -0.08 -14.06 8.02
N HIS A 167 -0.62 -12.87 7.71
CA HIS A 167 -0.97 -12.50 6.34
C HIS A 167 0.25 -12.07 5.51
N TYR A 168 1.40 -11.92 6.15
CA TYR A 168 2.64 -11.43 5.58
C TYR A 168 3.78 -12.42 5.82
N ASP A 169 4.76 -12.40 4.94
CA ASP A 169 5.98 -13.20 5.07
C ASP A 169 7.04 -12.44 5.89
N LEU A 170 7.01 -11.10 5.82
CA LEU A 170 7.87 -10.21 6.60
C LEU A 170 7.06 -9.04 7.18
N VAL A 171 7.22 -8.78 8.49
CA VAL A 171 6.67 -7.59 9.15
C VAL A 171 7.81 -6.76 9.71
N VAL A 172 7.93 -5.51 9.28
CA VAL A 172 8.98 -4.58 9.70
C VAL A 172 8.36 -3.45 10.52
N ASN A 173 8.76 -3.34 11.79
CA ASN A 173 8.40 -2.22 12.66
C ASN A 173 9.49 -1.16 12.59
N THR A 174 9.14 0.03 12.07
CA THR A 174 10.07 1.14 11.86
C THR A 174 10.20 2.09 13.04
N ASP A 175 9.70 1.74 14.24
CA ASP A 175 9.99 2.55 15.44
C ASP A 175 11.48 2.61 15.75
N ARG A 176 12.19 1.51 15.50
CA ARG A 176 13.62 1.39 15.80
C ARG A 176 14.46 0.93 14.60
N ILE A 177 13.83 0.32 13.60
CA ILE A 177 14.47 -0.08 12.34
C ILE A 177 14.42 1.12 11.41
N SER A 178 15.58 1.61 10.98
CA SER A 178 15.65 2.71 10.01
C SER A 178 15.12 2.28 8.64
N ALA A 179 14.75 3.26 7.80
CA ALA A 179 14.30 2.98 6.43
C ALA A 179 15.35 2.17 5.65
N GLN A 180 16.63 2.51 5.76
CA GLN A 180 17.71 1.79 5.08
C GLN A 180 17.85 0.35 5.57
N GLN A 181 17.71 0.10 6.88
CA GLN A 181 17.72 -1.26 7.42
C GLN A 181 16.50 -2.06 6.95
N ALA A 182 15.32 -1.42 6.89
CA ALA A 182 14.11 -2.03 6.36
C ALA A 182 14.28 -2.44 4.89
N VAL A 183 14.87 -1.58 4.05
CA VAL A 183 15.22 -1.89 2.66
C VAL A 183 16.10 -3.14 2.58
N SER A 184 17.19 -3.19 3.37
CA SER A 184 18.09 -4.35 3.38
C SER A 184 17.37 -5.64 3.76
N LEU A 185 16.51 -5.60 4.81
CA LEU A 185 15.74 -6.77 5.25
C LEU A 185 14.77 -7.27 4.17
N VAL A 186 14.09 -6.36 3.48
CA VAL A 186 13.16 -6.73 2.39
C VAL A 186 13.93 -7.32 1.22
N CYS A 187 15.06 -6.72 0.81
CA CYS A 187 15.90 -7.27 -0.25
C CYS A 187 16.42 -8.66 0.09
N GLU A 188 16.91 -8.89 1.32
CA GLU A 188 17.36 -10.21 1.76
C GLU A 188 16.21 -11.23 1.74
N ALA A 189 15.03 -10.85 2.23
CA ALA A 189 13.85 -11.73 2.23
C ALA A 189 13.42 -12.12 0.81
N THR A 190 13.60 -11.24 -0.19
CA THR A 190 13.29 -11.53 -1.60
C THR A 190 14.09 -12.74 -2.14
N TYR A 191 15.30 -12.97 -1.64
CA TYR A 191 16.12 -14.11 -2.01
C TYR A 191 15.92 -15.34 -1.12
N ALA A 192 15.25 -15.21 0.02
CA ALA A 192 15.07 -16.27 1.02
C ALA A 192 13.75 -17.06 0.87
N ILE A 193 12.85 -16.62 0.00
CA ILE A 193 11.58 -17.33 -0.28
C ILE A 193 11.85 -18.51 -1.23
N ASP A 194 11.33 -19.69 -0.86
CA ASP A 194 11.41 -20.94 -1.64
C ASP A 194 10.18 -21.13 -2.55
#